data_ded8bf6fe1d15babac73ce473ac6a86f
#
_entry.id   ded8bf6fe1d15babac73ce473ac6a86f
#
_cell.length_a   1.000
_cell.length_b   1.000
_cell.length_c   1.000
_cell.angle_alpha   90.00
_cell.angle_beta   90.00
_cell.angle_gamma   90.00
#
_symmetry.space_group_name_H-M   'P 1'
#
loop_
_entity.id
_entity.type
_entity.pdbx_description
1 polymer ?
#
loop_
_entity_poly.entity_id
_entity_poly.type
_entity_poly.pdbx_seq_one_letter_code
_entity_poly.pdbx_strand_id
1 'polypeptide(L)'
;MKGDPKILQHLNLVLKNELTAINQYFLHARMFGHWGLDKLEDTEKDESIDEMKHADKLIQRILFLDGLPNLQDLGKLLIGENVKEALECDLKLEMAARTDLKAAIADSESLSDYVSRELFETILESEEEHIDYLETQLELLTRIGIENYCQSQIGAEDE
;
A
#
# COMPACT_ATOMS: atom_id res chain seq x y z
N MET A 1 -10.09 -5.49 -25.32
CA MET A 1 -9.03 -5.12 -26.28
C MET A 1 -7.75 -5.80 -25.85
N LYS A 2 -6.97 -6.34 -26.77
CA LYS A 2 -5.79 -7.12 -26.40
C LYS A 2 -4.65 -6.22 -25.91
N GLY A 3 -4.16 -6.45 -24.69
CA GLY A 3 -3.04 -5.72 -24.11
C GLY A 3 -1.69 -6.35 -24.40
N ASP A 4 -0.62 -5.55 -24.23
CA ASP A 4 0.74 -6.07 -24.32
C ASP A 4 1.03 -6.99 -23.13
N PRO A 5 1.59 -8.20 -23.37
CA PRO A 5 1.90 -9.12 -22.27
C PRO A 5 2.77 -8.54 -21.17
N LYS A 6 3.69 -7.63 -21.50
CA LYS A 6 4.57 -6.96 -20.52
C LYS A 6 3.77 -6.04 -19.61
N ILE A 7 2.80 -5.31 -20.16
CA ILE A 7 1.91 -4.45 -19.37
C ILE A 7 1.04 -5.29 -18.44
N LEU A 8 0.50 -6.41 -18.93
CA LEU A 8 -0.29 -7.34 -18.11
C LEU A 8 0.54 -7.92 -16.96
N GLN A 9 1.83 -8.21 -17.18
CA GLN A 9 2.73 -8.64 -16.12
C GLN A 9 2.91 -7.56 -15.05
N HIS A 10 3.11 -6.30 -15.45
CA HIS A 10 3.21 -5.19 -14.52
C HIS A 10 1.91 -4.97 -13.74
N LEU A 11 0.77 -5.01 -14.40
CA LEU A 11 -0.52 -4.86 -13.75
C LEU A 11 -0.75 -5.94 -12.68
N ASN A 12 -0.43 -7.19 -13.01
CA ASN A 12 -0.55 -8.29 -12.04
C ASN A 12 0.47 -8.22 -10.92
N LEU A 13 1.69 -7.73 -11.18
CA LEU A 13 2.69 -7.53 -10.13
C LEU A 13 2.24 -6.43 -9.15
N VAL A 14 1.78 -5.31 -9.66
CA VAL A 14 1.25 -4.24 -8.82
C VAL A 14 0.01 -4.72 -8.06
N LEU A 15 -0.88 -5.48 -8.71
CA LEU A 15 -2.04 -6.08 -8.04
C LEU A 15 -1.61 -6.99 -6.88
N LYS A 16 -0.59 -7.83 -7.07
CA LYS A 16 -0.02 -8.64 -6.00
C LYS A 16 0.43 -7.80 -4.81
N ASN A 17 1.13 -6.70 -5.08
CA ASN A 17 1.59 -5.78 -4.03
C ASN A 17 0.42 -5.16 -3.28
N GLU A 18 -0.63 -4.71 -3.99
CA GLU A 18 -1.82 -4.13 -3.38
C GLU A 18 -2.58 -5.14 -2.53
N LEU A 19 -2.78 -6.37 -3.02
CA LEU A 19 -3.45 -7.43 -2.27
C LEU A 19 -2.66 -7.81 -1.00
N THR A 20 -1.35 -7.83 -1.09
CA THR A 20 -0.46 -8.08 0.06
C THR A 20 -0.59 -6.96 1.09
N ALA A 21 -0.58 -5.71 0.62
CA ALA A 21 -0.72 -4.53 1.48
C ALA A 21 -2.09 -4.49 2.18
N ILE A 22 -3.17 -4.82 1.49
CA ILE A 22 -4.52 -4.91 2.09
C ILE A 22 -4.48 -5.83 3.32
N ASN A 23 -3.91 -7.03 3.17
CA ASN A 23 -3.85 -8.02 4.24
C ASN A 23 -2.94 -7.55 5.39
N GLN A 24 -1.79 -7.01 5.07
CA GLN A 24 -0.83 -6.53 6.09
C GLN A 24 -1.41 -5.38 6.90
N TYR A 25 -1.96 -4.38 6.25
CA TYR A 25 -2.52 -3.20 6.93
C TYR A 25 -3.77 -3.55 7.72
N PHE A 26 -4.59 -4.46 7.19
CA PHE A 26 -5.77 -4.93 7.92
C PHE A 26 -5.38 -5.60 9.25
N LEU A 27 -4.37 -6.47 9.24
CA LEU A 27 -3.89 -7.12 10.46
C LEU A 27 -3.23 -6.11 11.40
N HIS A 28 -2.35 -5.24 10.90
CA HIS A 28 -1.72 -4.21 11.73
C HIS A 28 -2.77 -3.28 12.36
N ALA A 29 -3.82 -2.90 11.62
CA ALA A 29 -4.91 -2.10 12.16
C ALA A 29 -5.55 -2.78 13.38
N ARG A 30 -5.88 -4.05 13.27
CA ARG A 30 -6.46 -4.81 14.39
C ARG A 30 -5.49 -4.96 15.57
N MET A 31 -4.21 -5.12 15.30
CA MET A 31 -3.18 -5.15 16.34
C MET A 31 -3.08 -3.81 17.05
N PHE A 32 -3.08 -2.70 16.32
CA PHE A 32 -3.09 -1.36 16.92
C PHE A 32 -4.31 -1.16 17.83
N GLY A 33 -5.50 -1.53 17.36
CA GLY A 33 -6.73 -1.45 18.16
C GLY A 33 -6.65 -2.33 19.41
N HIS A 34 -6.09 -3.53 19.28
CA HIS A 34 -5.88 -4.44 20.41
C HIS A 34 -4.93 -3.85 21.46
N TRP A 35 -3.95 -3.05 21.04
CA TRP A 35 -3.03 -2.35 21.94
C TRP A 35 -3.60 -1.03 22.49
N GLY A 36 -4.83 -0.67 22.15
CA GLY A 36 -5.49 0.55 22.61
C GLY A 36 -5.14 1.81 21.81
N LEU A 37 -4.56 1.65 20.63
CA LEU A 37 -4.08 2.75 19.79
C LEU A 37 -5.11 3.05 18.68
N ASP A 38 -6.26 3.60 19.05
CA ASP A 38 -7.42 3.75 18.17
C ASP A 38 -7.15 4.64 16.95
N LYS A 39 -6.33 5.68 17.10
CA LYS A 39 -5.99 6.55 15.98
C LYS A 39 -5.14 5.85 14.92
N LEU A 40 -4.15 5.05 15.36
CA LEU A 40 -3.38 4.22 14.45
C LEU A 40 -4.24 3.16 13.79
N GLU A 41 -5.16 2.55 14.53
CA GLU A 41 -6.12 1.60 13.97
C GLU A 41 -6.92 2.22 12.83
N ASP A 42 -7.50 3.39 13.06
CA ASP A 42 -8.34 4.08 12.07
C ASP A 42 -7.53 4.42 10.81
N THR A 43 -6.35 4.98 10.96
CA THR A 43 -5.48 5.33 9.84
C THR A 43 -5.06 4.10 9.03
N GLU A 44 -4.61 3.05 9.70
CA GLU A 44 -4.15 1.81 9.07
C GLU A 44 -5.30 1.10 8.34
N LYS A 45 -6.49 1.12 8.92
CA LYS A 45 -7.69 0.58 8.29
C LYS A 45 -8.04 1.35 7.01
N ASP A 46 -7.98 2.69 7.06
CA ASP A 46 -8.23 3.52 5.88
C ASP A 46 -7.20 3.25 4.77
N GLU A 47 -5.94 3.05 5.13
CA GLU A 47 -4.90 2.66 4.16
C GLU A 47 -5.20 1.31 3.52
N SER A 48 -5.65 0.32 4.30
CA SER A 48 -6.07 -0.98 3.76
C SER A 48 -7.21 -0.83 2.75
N ILE A 49 -8.17 0.04 3.03
CA ILE A 49 -9.30 0.34 2.13
C ILE A 49 -8.81 1.05 0.86
N ASP A 50 -7.87 1.97 0.97
CA ASP A 50 -7.29 2.66 -0.20
C ASP A 50 -6.59 1.67 -1.13
N GLU A 51 -5.83 0.72 -0.58
CA GLU A 51 -5.21 -0.35 -1.36
C GLU A 51 -6.26 -1.22 -2.07
N MET A 52 -7.40 -1.46 -1.44
CA MET A 52 -8.51 -2.19 -2.07
C MET A 52 -9.07 -1.43 -3.28
N LYS A 53 -9.18 -0.11 -3.20
CA LYS A 53 -9.60 0.73 -4.33
C LYS A 53 -8.58 0.68 -5.47
N HIS A 54 -7.29 0.66 -5.16
CA HIS A 54 -6.24 0.49 -6.16
C HIS A 54 -6.36 -0.88 -6.84
N ALA A 55 -6.53 -1.94 -6.05
CA ALA A 55 -6.71 -3.30 -6.57
C ALA A 55 -7.91 -3.40 -7.52
N ASP A 56 -9.02 -2.76 -7.17
CA ASP A 56 -10.22 -2.71 -8.02
C ASP A 56 -9.92 -2.11 -9.40
N LYS A 57 -9.23 -0.98 -9.45
CA LYS A 57 -8.86 -0.33 -10.71
C LYS A 57 -7.88 -1.16 -11.54
N LEU A 58 -6.94 -1.82 -10.89
CA LEU A 58 -5.99 -2.72 -11.56
C LEU A 58 -6.71 -3.91 -12.18
N ILE A 59 -7.65 -4.52 -11.47
CA ILE A 59 -8.46 -5.63 -11.96
C ILE A 59 -9.26 -5.19 -13.19
N GLN A 60 -9.92 -4.03 -13.12
CA GLN A 60 -10.68 -3.50 -14.25
C GLN A 60 -9.78 -3.28 -15.47
N ARG A 61 -8.58 -2.74 -15.29
CA ARG A 61 -7.65 -2.51 -16.40
C ARG A 61 -7.17 -3.83 -17.01
N ILE A 62 -6.84 -4.82 -16.18
CA ILE A 62 -6.42 -6.14 -16.67
C ILE A 62 -7.52 -6.78 -17.52
N LEU A 63 -8.75 -6.76 -17.03
CA LEU A 63 -9.90 -7.31 -17.75
C LEU A 63 -10.15 -6.56 -19.06
N PHE A 64 -10.07 -5.24 -19.05
CA PHE A 64 -10.20 -4.41 -20.25
C PHE A 64 -9.16 -4.80 -21.33
N LEU A 65 -7.95 -5.16 -20.91
CA LEU A 65 -6.86 -5.59 -21.79
C LEU A 65 -6.90 -7.09 -22.13
N ASP A 66 -8.02 -7.76 -21.88
CA ASP A 66 -8.24 -9.20 -22.10
C ASP A 66 -7.26 -10.09 -21.34
N GLY A 67 -6.75 -9.61 -20.20
CA GLY A 67 -5.89 -10.37 -19.29
C GLY A 67 -6.71 -11.08 -18.21
N LEU A 68 -6.03 -11.91 -17.43
CA LEU A 68 -6.60 -12.58 -16.27
C LEU A 68 -6.01 -12.00 -14.99
N PRO A 69 -6.83 -11.33 -14.16
CA PRO A 69 -6.33 -10.84 -12.85
C PRO A 69 -5.96 -12.01 -11.94
N ASN A 70 -4.75 -11.96 -11.37
CA ASN A 70 -4.29 -13.00 -10.46
C ASN A 70 -4.47 -12.56 -9.01
N LEU A 71 -5.54 -13.07 -8.37
CA LEU A 71 -5.85 -12.79 -6.96
C LEU A 71 -5.27 -13.83 -5.99
N GLN A 72 -4.64 -14.88 -6.51
CA GLN A 72 -4.06 -15.95 -5.69
C GLN A 72 -2.57 -15.74 -5.38
N ASP A 73 -1.88 -14.92 -6.18
CA ASP A 73 -0.48 -14.63 -5.96
C ASP A 73 -0.34 -13.51 -4.93
N LEU A 74 0.00 -13.89 -3.72
CA LEU A 74 0.20 -12.98 -2.60
C LEU A 74 1.67 -13.02 -2.18
N GLY A 75 2.21 -11.84 -1.83
CA GLY A 75 3.53 -11.71 -1.25
C GLY A 75 3.53 -12.10 0.23
N LYS A 76 4.73 -12.24 0.78
CA LYS A 76 4.92 -12.49 2.20
C LYS A 76 4.51 -11.26 3.00
N LEU A 77 3.71 -11.46 4.05
CA LEU A 77 3.38 -10.39 4.99
C LEU A 77 4.57 -10.11 5.91
N LEU A 78 4.81 -8.83 6.17
CA LEU A 78 5.80 -8.36 7.12
C LEU A 78 5.05 -7.83 8.34
N ILE A 79 4.89 -8.67 9.36
CA ILE A 79 4.08 -8.34 10.53
C ILE A 79 4.99 -7.94 11.69
N GLY A 80 4.77 -6.73 12.22
CA GLY A 80 5.49 -6.22 13.38
C GLY A 80 4.90 -6.74 14.69
N GLU A 81 5.74 -6.91 15.69
CA GLU A 81 5.32 -7.35 17.02
C GLU A 81 5.07 -6.19 17.98
N ASN A 82 5.43 -4.98 17.58
CA ASN A 82 5.19 -3.74 18.31
C ASN A 82 4.93 -2.60 17.34
N VAL A 83 4.60 -1.42 17.86
CA VAL A 83 4.23 -0.25 17.04
C VAL A 83 5.34 0.14 16.06
N LYS A 84 6.56 0.25 16.55
CA LYS A 84 7.70 0.65 15.71
C LYS A 84 7.94 -0.34 14.58
N GLU A 85 7.98 -1.64 14.91
CA GLU A 85 8.17 -2.69 13.91
C GLU A 85 7.06 -2.71 12.88
N ALA A 86 5.80 -2.52 13.30
CA ALA A 86 4.67 -2.49 12.38
C ALA A 86 4.81 -1.35 11.38
N LEU A 87 5.15 -0.15 11.84
CA LEU A 87 5.38 1.01 10.96
C LEU A 87 6.59 0.79 10.03
N GLU A 88 7.67 0.22 10.53
CA GLU A 88 8.85 -0.12 9.72
C GLU A 88 8.53 -1.18 8.66
N CYS A 89 7.74 -2.19 9.00
CA CYS A 89 7.30 -3.23 8.07
C CYS A 89 6.43 -2.65 6.96
N ASP A 90 5.51 -1.75 7.31
CA ASP A 90 4.66 -1.07 6.34
C ASP A 90 5.50 -0.19 5.39
N LEU A 91 6.46 0.57 5.93
CA LEU A 91 7.35 1.38 5.12
C LEU A 91 8.17 0.53 4.13
N LYS A 92 8.67 -0.60 4.58
CA LYS A 92 9.43 -1.53 3.73
C LYS A 92 8.57 -2.05 2.58
N LEU A 93 7.32 -2.40 2.86
CA LEU A 93 6.39 -2.87 1.84
C LEU A 93 6.11 -1.77 0.80
N GLU A 94 5.86 -0.55 1.24
CA GLU A 94 5.59 0.59 0.36
C GLU A 94 6.80 0.97 -0.50
N MET A 95 8.00 0.92 0.05
CA MET A 95 9.22 1.21 -0.71
C MET A 95 9.44 0.20 -1.83
N ALA A 96 9.15 -1.08 -1.59
CA ALA A 96 9.21 -2.12 -2.62
C ALA A 96 8.13 -1.90 -3.69
N ALA A 97 6.91 -1.58 -3.30
CA ALA A 97 5.80 -1.26 -4.22
C ALA A 97 6.15 -0.05 -5.10
N ARG A 98 6.74 0.99 -4.51
CA ARG A 98 7.19 2.17 -5.24
C ARG A 98 8.18 1.83 -6.35
N THR A 99 9.13 0.96 -6.07
CA THR A 99 10.11 0.49 -7.07
C THR A 99 9.42 -0.21 -8.24
N ASP A 100 8.48 -1.10 -7.96
CA ASP A 100 7.74 -1.83 -8.99
C ASP A 100 6.85 -0.90 -9.82
N LEU A 101 6.22 0.08 -9.20
CA LEU A 101 5.41 1.09 -9.90
C LEU A 101 6.24 1.94 -10.86
N LYS A 102 7.44 2.36 -10.46
CA LYS A 102 8.34 3.12 -11.34
C LYS A 102 8.74 2.32 -12.57
N ALA A 103 9.03 1.04 -12.41
CA ALA A 103 9.35 0.16 -13.54
C ALA A 103 8.14 0.00 -14.47
N ALA A 104 6.94 -0.16 -13.91
CA ALA A 104 5.70 -0.28 -14.66
C ALA A 104 5.41 0.99 -15.46
N ILE A 105 5.63 2.16 -14.89
CA ILE A 105 5.45 3.45 -15.55
C ILE A 105 6.41 3.58 -16.73
N ALA A 106 7.69 3.28 -16.53
CA ALA A 106 8.71 3.36 -17.57
C ALA A 106 8.38 2.46 -18.77
N ASP A 107 7.97 1.24 -18.52
CA ASP A 107 7.59 0.30 -19.57
C ASP A 107 6.29 0.69 -20.27
N SER A 108 5.31 1.20 -19.54
CA SER A 108 4.06 1.71 -20.11
C SER A 108 4.33 2.88 -21.06
N GLU A 109 5.22 3.78 -20.68
CA GLU A 109 5.66 4.90 -21.54
C GLU A 109 6.30 4.37 -22.82
N SER A 110 7.25 3.44 -22.69
CA SER A 110 7.99 2.89 -23.84
C SER A 110 7.10 2.12 -24.82
N LEU A 111 6.02 1.53 -24.31
CA LEU A 111 5.04 0.79 -25.12
C LEU A 111 3.84 1.64 -25.53
N SER A 112 3.85 2.92 -25.23
CA SER A 112 2.78 3.89 -25.54
C SER A 112 1.42 3.52 -24.95
N ASP A 113 1.42 2.79 -23.83
CA ASP A 113 0.20 2.54 -23.05
C ASP A 113 0.03 3.63 -21.99
N TYR A 114 -0.42 4.78 -22.43
CA TYR A 114 -0.53 5.96 -21.59
C TYR A 114 -1.64 5.85 -20.54
N VAL A 115 -2.66 5.05 -20.78
CA VAL A 115 -3.76 4.85 -19.82
C VAL A 115 -3.30 3.97 -18.66
N SER A 116 -2.56 2.90 -18.93
CA SER A 116 -1.93 2.10 -17.87
C SER A 116 -0.89 2.92 -17.11
N ARG A 117 -0.08 3.73 -17.83
CA ARG A 117 0.87 4.64 -17.18
C ARG A 117 0.17 5.58 -16.18
N GLU A 118 -0.92 6.22 -16.59
CA GLU A 118 -1.68 7.13 -15.71
C GLU A 118 -2.23 6.41 -14.48
N LEU A 119 -2.72 5.18 -14.64
CA LEU A 119 -3.17 4.37 -13.51
C LEU A 119 -2.01 4.11 -12.53
N PHE A 120 -0.85 3.69 -13.03
CA PHE A 120 0.33 3.47 -12.20
C PHE A 120 0.81 4.76 -11.53
N GLU A 121 0.78 5.88 -12.23
CA GLU A 121 1.15 7.19 -11.68
C GLU A 121 0.22 7.60 -10.53
N THR A 122 -1.08 7.39 -10.67
CA THR A 122 -2.07 7.69 -9.63
C THR A 122 -1.82 6.84 -8.37
N ILE A 123 -1.53 5.56 -8.58
CA ILE A 123 -1.20 4.66 -7.46
C ILE A 123 0.13 5.08 -6.81
N LEU A 124 1.13 5.39 -7.62
CA LEU A 124 2.44 5.84 -7.12
C LEU A 124 2.32 7.10 -6.25
N GLU A 125 1.53 8.06 -6.67
CA GLU A 125 1.29 9.28 -5.87
C GLU A 125 0.71 8.94 -4.50
N SER A 126 -0.28 8.07 -4.45
CA SER A 126 -0.88 7.59 -3.20
C SER A 126 0.13 6.86 -2.32
N GLU A 127 0.97 5.99 -2.92
CA GLU A 127 2.00 5.26 -2.19
C GLU A 127 3.09 6.20 -1.62
N GLU A 128 3.45 7.24 -2.38
CA GLU A 128 4.43 8.24 -1.90
C GLU A 128 3.86 9.07 -0.74
N GLU A 129 2.58 9.41 -0.77
CA GLU A 129 1.91 10.05 0.38
C GLU A 129 1.93 9.15 1.62
N HIS A 130 1.68 7.87 1.43
CA HIS A 130 1.72 6.90 2.54
C HIS A 130 3.15 6.73 3.08
N ILE A 131 4.15 6.68 2.20
CA ILE A 131 5.57 6.65 2.60
C ILE A 131 5.91 7.88 3.45
N ASP A 132 5.51 9.07 3.01
CA ASP A 132 5.74 10.30 3.76
C ASP A 132 5.10 10.25 5.15
N TYR A 133 3.86 9.76 5.23
CA TYR A 133 3.18 9.55 6.51
C TYR A 133 3.97 8.60 7.42
N LEU A 134 4.39 7.44 6.91
CA LEU A 134 5.12 6.44 7.70
C LEU A 134 6.47 6.96 8.18
N GLU A 135 7.22 7.63 7.32
CA GLU A 135 8.49 8.25 7.68
C GLU A 135 8.29 9.32 8.76
N THR A 136 7.24 10.12 8.65
CA THR A 136 6.88 11.14 9.65
C THR A 136 6.54 10.50 10.99
N GLN A 137 5.77 9.42 11.01
CA GLN A 137 5.43 8.71 12.25
C GLN A 137 6.68 8.13 12.93
N LEU A 138 7.55 7.50 12.15
CA LEU A 138 8.78 6.91 12.67
C LEU A 138 9.74 7.99 13.21
N GLU A 139 9.85 9.11 12.53
CA GLU A 139 10.66 10.25 13.00
C GLU A 139 10.10 10.83 14.30
N LEU A 140 8.78 11.02 14.35
CA LEU A 140 8.09 11.52 15.55
C LEU A 140 8.29 10.57 16.73
N LEU A 141 8.13 9.27 16.51
CA LEU A 141 8.32 8.23 17.51
C LEU A 141 9.74 8.29 18.10
N THR A 142 10.74 8.48 17.24
CA THR A 142 12.15 8.62 17.69
C THR A 142 12.34 9.91 18.49
N ARG A 143 11.71 11.00 18.07
CA ARG A 143 11.89 12.32 18.65
C ARG A 143 11.24 12.47 20.04
N ILE A 144 10.02 11.95 20.22
CA ILE A 144 9.28 12.09 21.49
C ILE A 144 9.27 10.84 22.35
N GLY A 145 9.81 9.74 21.86
CA GLY A 145 9.84 8.44 22.53
C GLY A 145 8.56 7.64 22.33
N ILE A 146 8.69 6.31 22.45
CA ILE A 146 7.59 5.38 22.17
C ILE A 146 6.38 5.59 23.09
N GLU A 147 6.62 5.89 24.37
CA GLU A 147 5.54 6.06 25.35
C GLU A 147 4.69 7.29 25.03
N ASN A 148 5.33 8.44 24.77
CA ASN A 148 4.63 9.66 24.37
C ASN A 148 3.92 9.50 23.03
N TYR A 149 4.58 8.84 22.09
CA TYR A 149 3.97 8.56 20.77
C TYR A 149 2.71 7.72 20.93
N CYS A 150 2.77 6.60 21.65
CA CYS A 150 1.62 5.75 21.87
C CYS A 150 0.49 6.47 22.59
N GLN A 151 0.81 7.30 23.59
CA GLN A 151 -0.19 8.10 24.28
C GLN A 151 -0.93 9.05 23.33
N SER A 152 -0.23 9.62 22.35
CA SER A 152 -0.84 10.51 21.35
C SER A 152 -1.80 9.78 20.40
N GLN A 153 -1.72 8.45 20.33
CA GLN A 153 -2.54 7.62 19.43
C GLN A 153 -3.75 6.96 20.13
N ILE A 154 -3.92 7.20 21.42
CA ILE A 154 -5.04 6.68 22.19
C ILE A 154 -6.30 7.54 21.94
N GLY A 155 -7.46 6.89 21.87
CA GLY A 155 -8.74 7.53 21.63
C GLY A 155 -9.07 7.64 20.14
N ALA A 156 -10.38 7.72 19.85
CA ALA A 156 -10.85 7.87 18.47
C ALA A 156 -10.50 9.28 17.95
N GLU A 157 -10.38 9.39 16.62
CA GLU A 157 -10.27 10.70 15.98
C GLU A 157 -11.53 11.52 16.27
N ASP A 158 -11.34 12.81 16.58
CA ASP A 158 -12.45 13.74 16.75
C ASP A 158 -13.11 13.97 15.38
N GLU A 159 -14.44 13.87 15.34
CA GLU A 159 -15.22 14.13 14.13
C GLU A 159 -15.20 15.62 13.74
#